data_0c3428d91a1dd6d71f912d377e4a56ef
#
_entry.id   0c3428d91a1dd6d71f912d377e4a56ef
#
_cell.length_a   1.000
_cell.length_b   1.000
_cell.length_c   1.000
_cell.angle_alpha   90.00
_cell.angle_beta   90.00
_cell.angle_gamma   90.00
#
_symmetry.space_group_name_H-M   'P 1'
#
loop_
_entity.id
_entity.type
_entity.pdbx_description
1 polymer ?
#
loop_
_entity_poly.entity_id
_entity_poly.type
_entity_poly.pdbx_seq_one_letter_code
_entity_poly.pdbx_strand_id
1 'polypeptide(L)'
;MGTPARRRLLLVGWSNTGGTQRLLEAAADGARDAVADAPEALDVLACRCDRVSDQALLRADALLFATPECLGSMAGPMKAFFDRCYYPALDRLVGRPYAALVCAGTDGQGAIRQIERIATGWRLRRIADPVLVITGAQTPESILAPKRIPDAQLARAAELGATLAAGTAFGVW
;
A
#
# COMPACT_ATOMS: atom_id res chain seq x y z
N MET A 1 -33.81 7.34 -5.37
CA MET A 1 -32.66 6.43 -5.58
C MET A 1 -31.51 7.04 -4.80
N GLY A 2 -31.04 6.37 -3.73
CA GLY A 2 -29.93 6.89 -2.91
C GLY A 2 -28.64 6.88 -3.71
N THR A 3 -27.83 7.94 -3.61
CA THR A 3 -26.49 7.97 -4.16
C THR A 3 -25.71 6.78 -3.58
N PRO A 4 -25.06 5.93 -4.41
CA PRO A 4 -24.26 4.84 -3.89
C PRO A 4 -23.20 5.38 -2.93
N ALA A 5 -23.00 4.69 -1.81
CA ALA A 5 -22.01 5.10 -0.82
C ALA A 5 -20.63 5.15 -1.49
N ARG A 6 -19.93 6.27 -1.32
CA ARG A 6 -18.58 6.50 -1.85
C ARG A 6 -17.63 5.45 -1.32
N ARG A 7 -16.96 4.73 -2.21
CA ARG A 7 -15.97 3.70 -1.85
C ARG A 7 -14.68 4.32 -1.34
N ARG A 8 -13.84 3.53 -0.68
CA ARG A 8 -12.58 4.00 -0.09
C ARG A 8 -11.41 3.10 -0.45
N LEU A 9 -10.38 3.71 -0.99
CA LEU A 9 -9.06 3.12 -1.16
C LEU A 9 -8.13 3.70 -0.08
N LEU A 10 -7.63 2.84 0.80
CA LEU A 10 -6.69 3.22 1.85
C LEU A 10 -5.29 2.73 1.51
N LEU A 11 -4.38 3.67 1.31
CA LEU A 11 -2.95 3.41 1.13
C LEU A 11 -2.25 3.62 2.48
N VAL A 12 -1.65 2.56 3.00
CA VAL A 12 -0.98 2.56 4.30
C VAL A 12 0.51 2.32 4.10
N GLY A 13 1.35 3.20 4.60
CA GLY A 13 2.78 3.02 4.42
C GLY A 13 3.66 3.55 5.52
N TRP A 14 4.92 3.14 5.46
CA TRP A 14 6.02 3.65 6.25
C TRP A 14 7.25 3.89 5.38
N SER A 15 8.04 4.88 5.72
CA SER A 15 9.29 5.16 5.03
C SER A 15 10.33 5.68 6.02
N ASN A 16 11.56 5.15 5.93
CA ASN A 16 12.69 5.62 6.74
C ASN A 16 13.48 6.73 6.04
N THR A 17 13.75 6.55 4.75
CA THR A 17 14.65 7.41 3.96
C THR A 17 14.00 7.96 2.68
N GLY A 18 12.67 8.02 2.65
CA GLY A 18 11.89 8.67 1.60
C GLY A 18 11.53 7.78 0.40
N GLY A 19 12.20 6.66 0.16
CA GLY A 19 11.95 5.83 -1.03
C GLY A 19 10.53 5.29 -1.08
N THR A 20 10.08 4.61 -0.03
CA THR A 20 8.72 4.10 0.06
C THR A 20 7.68 5.23 0.04
N GLN A 21 7.99 6.37 0.65
CA GLN A 21 7.10 7.54 0.62
C GLN A 21 6.84 8.00 -0.82
N ARG A 22 7.89 8.12 -1.65
CA ARG A 22 7.77 8.50 -3.06
C ARG A 22 6.91 7.52 -3.87
N LEU A 23 7.06 6.22 -3.60
CA LEU A 23 6.23 5.18 -4.24
C LEU A 23 4.77 5.27 -3.78
N LEU A 24 4.53 5.50 -2.49
CA LEU A 24 3.19 5.65 -1.94
C LEU A 24 2.47 6.88 -2.52
N GLU A 25 3.17 8.01 -2.63
CA GLU A 25 2.67 9.23 -3.25
C GLU A 25 2.32 8.99 -4.73
N ALA A 26 3.22 8.39 -5.49
CA ALA A 26 2.97 8.07 -6.89
C ALA A 26 1.74 7.14 -7.06
N ALA A 27 1.59 6.13 -6.21
CA ALA A 27 0.42 5.26 -6.22
C ALA A 27 -0.87 6.02 -5.88
N ALA A 28 -0.81 6.93 -4.91
CA ALA A 28 -1.97 7.75 -4.53
C ALA A 28 -2.38 8.73 -5.65
N ASP A 29 -1.41 9.32 -6.33
CA ASP A 29 -1.65 10.22 -7.47
C ASP A 29 -2.24 9.44 -8.65
N GLY A 30 -1.65 8.30 -9.03
CA GLY A 30 -2.21 7.43 -10.06
C GLY A 30 -3.63 6.94 -9.73
N ALA A 31 -3.91 6.66 -8.45
CA ALA A 31 -5.25 6.31 -8.00
C ALA A 31 -6.26 7.45 -8.17
N ARG A 32 -5.87 8.69 -7.86
CA ARG A 32 -6.73 9.88 -8.04
C ARG A 32 -6.96 10.19 -9.52
N ASP A 33 -5.91 10.10 -10.32
CA ASP A 33 -5.99 10.33 -11.78
C ASP A 33 -6.93 9.32 -12.44
N ALA A 34 -6.91 8.07 -12.01
CA ALA A 34 -7.78 7.01 -12.56
C ALA A 34 -9.28 7.23 -12.32
N VAL A 35 -9.65 8.07 -11.36
CA VAL A 35 -11.04 8.42 -11.04
C VAL A 35 -11.33 9.92 -11.19
N ALA A 36 -10.48 10.65 -11.90
CA ALA A 36 -10.59 12.10 -12.06
C ALA A 36 -11.94 12.53 -12.69
N ASP A 37 -12.48 11.71 -13.58
CA ASP A 37 -13.78 11.96 -14.23
C ASP A 37 -15.00 11.57 -13.36
N ALA A 38 -14.79 10.88 -12.24
CA ALA A 38 -15.83 10.46 -11.31
C ALA A 38 -15.31 10.53 -9.85
N PRO A 39 -14.90 11.71 -9.37
CA PRO A 39 -14.25 11.87 -8.07
C PRO A 39 -15.14 11.50 -6.88
N GLU A 40 -16.46 11.47 -7.07
CA GLU A 40 -17.42 11.03 -6.07
C GLU A 40 -17.47 9.50 -5.90
N ALA A 41 -16.94 8.72 -6.84
CA ALA A 41 -16.99 7.26 -6.79
C ALA A 41 -16.02 6.67 -5.75
N LEU A 42 -14.89 7.34 -5.48
CA LEU A 42 -13.83 6.82 -4.63
C LEU A 42 -13.16 7.90 -3.78
N ASP A 43 -13.00 7.63 -2.48
CA ASP A 43 -12.07 8.34 -1.60
C ASP A 43 -10.69 7.67 -1.65
N VAL A 44 -9.65 8.40 -2.00
CA VAL A 44 -8.27 7.94 -1.98
C VAL A 44 -7.54 8.55 -0.79
N LEU A 45 -7.22 7.73 0.20
CA LEU A 45 -6.57 8.15 1.45
C LEU A 45 -5.18 7.50 1.55
N ALA A 46 -4.13 8.31 1.55
CA ALA A 46 -2.77 7.85 1.80
C ALA A 46 -2.33 8.30 3.20
N CYS A 47 -1.97 7.35 4.05
CA CYS A 47 -1.65 7.59 5.45
C CYS A 47 -0.39 6.85 5.89
N ARG A 48 0.35 7.45 6.82
CA ARG A 48 1.36 6.71 7.57
C ARG A 48 0.68 5.67 8.46
N CYS A 49 1.29 4.49 8.54
CA CYS A 49 0.72 3.36 9.27
C CYS A 49 0.49 3.62 10.76
N ASP A 50 1.29 4.49 11.38
CA ASP A 50 1.14 4.91 12.78
C ASP A 50 -0.05 5.85 13.03
N ARG A 51 -0.66 6.39 11.97
CA ARG A 51 -1.82 7.29 12.02
C ARG A 51 -3.14 6.62 11.62
N VAL A 52 -3.07 5.41 11.10
CA VAL A 52 -4.27 4.66 10.68
C VAL A 52 -4.93 4.02 11.89
N SER A 53 -6.20 4.34 12.13
CA SER A 53 -7.01 3.65 13.12
C SER A 53 -7.59 2.34 12.55
N ASP A 54 -7.97 1.43 13.46
CA ASP A 54 -8.72 0.22 13.09
C ASP A 54 -10.02 0.54 12.35
N GLN A 55 -10.72 1.60 12.76
CA GLN A 55 -11.93 2.06 12.07
C GLN A 55 -11.66 2.53 10.64
N ALA A 56 -10.54 3.24 10.38
CA ALA A 56 -10.17 3.64 9.04
C ALA A 56 -9.89 2.42 8.16
N LEU A 57 -9.17 1.42 8.69
CA LEU A 57 -8.93 0.14 8.02
C LEU A 57 -10.25 -0.57 7.70
N LEU A 58 -11.17 -0.67 8.67
CA LEU A 58 -12.43 -1.39 8.51
C LEU A 58 -13.41 -0.72 7.54
N ARG A 59 -13.27 0.59 7.28
CA ARG A 59 -14.08 1.32 6.30
C ARG A 59 -13.49 1.29 4.89
N ALA A 60 -12.28 0.82 4.72
CA ALA A 60 -11.66 0.75 3.40
C ALA A 60 -12.25 -0.40 2.59
N ASP A 61 -12.60 -0.15 1.34
CA ASP A 61 -13.06 -1.15 0.39
C ASP A 61 -11.90 -1.83 -0.32
N ALA A 62 -10.76 -1.13 -0.42
CA ALA A 62 -9.51 -1.63 -0.99
C ALA A 62 -8.31 -1.12 -0.18
N LEU A 63 -7.20 -1.85 -0.22
CA LEU A 63 -6.01 -1.59 0.57
C LEU A 63 -4.74 -1.63 -0.27
N LEU A 64 -3.81 -0.70 -0.03
CA LEU A 64 -2.45 -0.78 -0.53
C LEU A 64 -1.48 -0.66 0.64
N PHE A 65 -0.56 -1.62 0.76
CA PHE A 65 0.46 -1.63 1.80
C PHE A 65 1.82 -1.29 1.22
N ALA A 66 2.51 -0.30 1.80
CA ALA A 66 3.83 0.15 1.35
C ALA A 66 4.82 0.14 2.50
N THR A 67 5.95 -0.56 2.35
CA THR A 67 6.98 -0.68 3.38
C THR A 67 8.38 -0.72 2.79
N PRO A 68 9.40 -0.16 3.46
CA PRO A 68 10.76 -0.56 3.16
C PRO A 68 11.03 -1.95 3.73
N GLU A 69 11.98 -2.68 3.13
CA GLU A 69 12.56 -3.84 3.78
C GLU A 69 13.62 -3.41 4.78
N CYS A 70 13.51 -3.89 6.01
CA CYS A 70 14.46 -3.67 7.08
C CYS A 70 14.89 -5.04 7.66
N LEU A 71 16.18 -5.37 7.55
CA LEU A 71 16.70 -6.64 8.08
C LEU A 71 15.93 -7.88 7.58
N GLY A 72 15.62 -7.93 6.29
CA GLY A 72 14.90 -9.04 5.67
C GLY A 72 13.41 -9.13 6.02
N SER A 73 12.82 -8.03 6.51
CA SER A 73 11.46 -7.97 7.06
C SER A 73 10.79 -6.65 6.67
N MET A 74 9.48 -6.56 6.81
CA MET A 74 8.84 -5.25 6.74
C MET A 74 9.33 -4.35 7.89
N ALA A 75 9.26 -3.04 7.72
CA ALA A 75 9.62 -2.10 8.76
C ALA A 75 8.78 -2.31 10.04
N GLY A 76 9.42 -2.16 11.21
CA GLY A 76 8.76 -2.36 12.51
C GLY A 76 7.45 -1.60 12.69
N PRO A 77 7.35 -0.30 12.36
CA PRO A 77 6.09 0.44 12.43
C PRO A 77 4.97 -0.15 11.56
N MET A 78 5.31 -0.72 10.40
CA MET A 78 4.33 -1.40 9.56
C MET A 78 3.83 -2.69 10.21
N LYS A 79 4.73 -3.47 10.80
CA LYS A 79 4.35 -4.66 11.57
C LYS A 79 3.49 -4.30 12.78
N ALA A 80 3.85 -3.23 13.50
CA ALA A 80 3.06 -2.73 14.63
C ALA A 80 1.64 -2.29 14.23
N PHE A 81 1.48 -1.71 13.02
CA PHE A 81 0.16 -1.43 12.46
C PHE A 81 -0.65 -2.73 12.26
N PHE A 82 -0.07 -3.75 11.65
CA PHE A 82 -0.76 -5.03 11.46
C PHE A 82 -1.13 -5.69 12.80
N ASP A 83 -0.24 -5.65 13.80
CA ASP A 83 -0.50 -6.21 15.12
C ASP A 83 -1.64 -5.48 15.85
N ARG A 84 -1.63 -4.14 15.81
CA ARG A 84 -2.68 -3.31 16.41
C ARG A 84 -4.05 -3.57 15.79
N CYS A 85 -4.07 -3.78 14.48
CA CYS A 85 -5.31 -4.01 13.74
C CYS A 85 -5.74 -5.48 13.70
N TYR A 86 -4.95 -6.41 14.24
CA TYR A 86 -5.19 -7.84 14.11
C TYR A 86 -6.59 -8.25 14.62
N TYR A 87 -6.87 -7.98 15.88
CA TYR A 87 -8.16 -8.38 16.47
C TYR A 87 -9.36 -7.62 15.88
N PRO A 88 -9.31 -6.29 15.69
CA PRO A 88 -10.38 -5.58 15.01
C PRO A 88 -10.68 -6.06 13.59
N ALA A 89 -9.66 -6.55 12.87
CA ALA A 89 -9.78 -6.98 11.47
C ALA A 89 -10.28 -8.42 11.28
N LEU A 90 -10.31 -9.24 12.34
CA LEU A 90 -10.70 -10.65 12.26
C LEU A 90 -12.07 -10.81 11.59
N ASP A 91 -12.10 -11.58 10.49
CA ASP A 91 -13.27 -11.88 9.65
C ASP A 91 -14.04 -10.67 9.09
N ARG A 92 -13.45 -9.46 9.17
CA ARG A 92 -14.09 -8.22 8.74
C ARG A 92 -13.57 -7.64 7.43
N LEU A 93 -12.47 -8.20 6.90
CA LEU A 93 -11.81 -7.74 5.68
C LEU A 93 -11.90 -8.76 4.53
N VAL A 94 -12.68 -9.81 4.71
CA VAL A 94 -12.76 -10.95 3.79
C VAL A 94 -13.08 -10.50 2.36
N GLY A 95 -12.24 -10.93 1.41
CA GLY A 95 -12.42 -10.68 -0.03
C GLY A 95 -12.02 -9.28 -0.49
N ARG A 96 -11.65 -8.36 0.40
CA ARG A 96 -11.25 -7.00 -0.01
C ARG A 96 -9.97 -7.06 -0.85
N PRO A 97 -9.93 -6.32 -1.98
CA PRO A 97 -8.75 -6.26 -2.82
C PRO A 97 -7.59 -5.58 -2.12
N TYR A 98 -6.38 -6.09 -2.35
CA TYR A 98 -5.19 -5.42 -1.90
C TYR A 98 -4.04 -5.49 -2.92
N ALA A 99 -3.11 -4.56 -2.79
CA ALA A 99 -1.84 -4.51 -3.48
C ALA A 99 -0.70 -4.16 -2.50
N ALA A 100 0.55 -4.38 -2.91
CA ALA A 100 1.72 -4.09 -2.09
C ALA A 100 2.84 -3.40 -2.87
N LEU A 101 3.53 -2.48 -2.18
CA LEU A 101 4.75 -1.80 -2.64
C LEU A 101 5.88 -2.07 -1.64
N VAL A 102 7.02 -2.51 -2.11
CA VAL A 102 8.22 -2.71 -1.27
C VAL A 102 9.41 -1.98 -1.87
N CYS A 103 10.09 -1.19 -1.04
CA CYS A 103 11.35 -0.54 -1.38
C CYS A 103 12.48 -1.17 -0.56
N ALA A 104 13.45 -1.77 -1.22
CA ALA A 104 14.53 -2.48 -0.55
C ALA A 104 15.92 -2.03 -1.02
N GLY A 105 16.92 -2.30 -0.22
CA GLY A 105 18.32 -2.12 -0.61
C GLY A 105 18.75 -3.15 -1.65
N THR A 106 18.54 -4.43 -1.36
CA THR A 106 19.08 -5.54 -2.14
C THR A 106 18.08 -6.66 -2.46
N ASP A 107 17.16 -7.02 -1.58
CA ASP A 107 16.28 -8.19 -1.75
C ASP A 107 14.78 -7.83 -1.77
N GLY A 108 14.20 -7.45 -0.66
CA GLY A 108 12.77 -7.10 -0.54
C GLY A 108 11.81 -8.28 -0.39
N GLN A 109 12.23 -9.50 -0.65
CA GLN A 109 11.37 -10.67 -0.66
C GLN A 109 10.84 -11.03 0.74
N GLY A 110 11.63 -10.74 1.78
CA GLY A 110 11.20 -10.97 3.16
C GLY A 110 10.00 -10.12 3.54
N ALA A 111 10.01 -8.84 3.20
CA ALA A 111 8.91 -7.93 3.43
C ALA A 111 7.65 -8.32 2.63
N ILE A 112 7.82 -8.68 1.35
CA ILE A 112 6.72 -9.16 0.49
C ILE A 112 6.04 -10.38 1.12
N ARG A 113 6.80 -11.42 1.44
CA ARG A 113 6.26 -12.65 2.06
C ARG A 113 5.49 -12.39 3.34
N GLN A 114 5.95 -11.44 4.16
CA GLN A 114 5.24 -11.09 5.39
C GLN A 114 3.91 -10.39 5.12
N ILE A 115 3.88 -9.43 4.18
CA ILE A 115 2.62 -8.77 3.78
C ILE A 115 1.64 -9.81 3.24
N GLU A 116 2.07 -10.67 2.33
CA GLU A 116 1.22 -11.71 1.72
C GLU A 116 0.68 -12.68 2.77
N ARG A 117 1.51 -13.11 3.73
CA ARG A 117 1.08 -13.99 4.81
C ARG A 117 0.01 -13.35 5.70
N ILE A 118 0.19 -12.08 6.06
CA ILE A 118 -0.80 -11.33 6.86
C ILE A 118 -2.07 -11.10 6.07
N ALA A 119 -1.95 -10.70 4.82
CA ALA A 119 -3.10 -10.50 3.92
C ALA A 119 -3.92 -11.79 3.73
N THR A 120 -3.24 -12.94 3.62
CA THR A 120 -3.89 -14.25 3.61
C THR A 120 -4.63 -14.52 4.93
N GLY A 121 -4.04 -14.20 6.07
CA GLY A 121 -4.69 -14.32 7.38
C GLY A 121 -5.92 -13.45 7.53
N TRP A 122 -5.92 -12.25 6.93
CA TRP A 122 -7.06 -11.35 6.85
C TRP A 122 -8.03 -11.70 5.72
N ARG A 123 -7.75 -12.76 4.94
CA ARG A 123 -8.54 -13.20 3.78
C ARG A 123 -8.73 -12.12 2.73
N LEU A 124 -7.73 -11.26 2.56
CA LEU A 124 -7.69 -10.28 1.49
C LEU A 124 -7.44 -10.95 0.14
N ARG A 125 -7.89 -10.32 -0.94
CA ARG A 125 -7.66 -10.78 -2.31
C ARG A 125 -6.57 -9.95 -2.98
N ARG A 126 -5.43 -10.57 -3.31
CA ARG A 126 -4.38 -9.93 -4.10
C ARG A 126 -4.87 -9.67 -5.52
N ILE A 127 -4.73 -8.43 -6.01
CA ILE A 127 -5.20 -8.04 -7.35
C ILE A 127 -4.05 -7.88 -8.36
N ALA A 128 -2.83 -7.77 -7.91
CA ALA A 128 -1.64 -7.63 -8.74
C ALA A 128 -0.42 -8.17 -8.00
N ASP A 129 0.65 -8.46 -8.74
CA ASP A 129 1.94 -8.77 -8.13
C ASP A 129 2.51 -7.56 -7.39
N PRO A 130 3.20 -7.77 -6.26
CA PRO A 130 3.83 -6.69 -5.53
C PRO A 130 4.83 -5.92 -6.39
N VAL A 131 4.78 -4.60 -6.32
CA VAL A 131 5.82 -3.77 -6.93
C VAL A 131 7.02 -3.70 -5.98
N LEU A 132 8.13 -4.29 -6.42
CA LEU A 132 9.40 -4.27 -5.72
C LEU A 132 10.35 -3.30 -6.41
N VAL A 133 10.92 -2.39 -5.63
CA VAL A 133 11.95 -1.44 -6.08
C VAL A 133 13.23 -1.66 -5.29
N ILE A 134 14.30 -1.99 -6.01
CA ILE A 134 15.65 -2.20 -5.45
C ILE A 134 16.46 -0.93 -5.66
N THR A 135 17.01 -0.37 -4.58
CA THR A 135 17.80 0.86 -4.60
C THR A 135 19.30 0.63 -4.71
N GLY A 136 19.77 -0.60 -4.47
CA GLY A 136 21.20 -0.95 -4.45
C GLY A 136 21.97 -0.42 -3.23
N ALA A 137 21.28 0.13 -2.23
CA ALA A 137 21.91 0.69 -1.03
C ALA A 137 22.49 -0.43 -0.14
N GLN A 138 23.83 -0.46 0.01
CA GLN A 138 24.55 -1.50 0.75
C GLN A 138 25.57 -0.94 1.74
N THR A 139 26.00 0.30 1.60
CA THR A 139 26.91 0.95 2.57
C THR A 139 26.12 1.79 3.58
N PRO A 140 26.64 2.02 4.80
CA PRO A 140 25.96 2.86 5.78
C PRO A 140 25.52 4.21 5.21
N GLU A 141 26.36 4.87 4.43
CA GLU A 141 26.08 6.17 3.81
C GLU A 141 24.91 6.06 2.83
N SER A 142 24.93 5.05 1.94
CA SER A 142 23.85 4.83 0.95
C SER A 142 22.55 4.37 1.58
N ILE A 143 22.62 3.61 2.68
CA ILE A 143 21.46 3.15 3.44
C ILE A 143 20.76 4.34 4.13
N LEU A 144 21.53 5.25 4.72
CA LEU A 144 21.01 6.41 5.44
C LEU A 144 20.58 7.56 4.52
N ALA A 145 21.16 7.65 3.32
CA ALA A 145 20.85 8.73 2.38
C ALA A 145 19.39 8.71 1.93
N PRO A 146 18.78 9.87 1.65
CA PRO A 146 17.48 9.95 0.97
C PRO A 146 17.49 9.15 -0.33
N LYS A 147 16.43 8.36 -0.56
CA LYS A 147 16.36 7.51 -1.76
C LYS A 147 15.81 8.27 -2.96
N ARG A 148 16.51 8.13 -4.09
CA ARG A 148 16.00 8.54 -5.40
C ARG A 148 15.36 7.33 -6.08
N ILE A 149 14.11 7.47 -6.45
CA ILE A 149 13.35 6.43 -7.15
C ILE A 149 13.29 6.84 -8.62
N PRO A 150 13.74 5.98 -9.55
CA PRO A 150 13.64 6.26 -10.99
C PRO A 150 12.19 6.45 -11.44
N ASP A 151 11.97 7.34 -12.41
CA ASP A 151 10.63 7.67 -12.93
C ASP A 151 9.86 6.44 -13.42
N ALA A 152 10.56 5.49 -14.05
CA ALA A 152 9.96 4.22 -14.47
C ALA A 152 9.38 3.40 -13.28
N GLN A 153 10.00 3.48 -12.10
CA GLN A 153 9.50 2.80 -10.90
C GLN A 153 8.36 3.57 -10.25
N LEU A 154 8.40 4.89 -10.30
CA LEU A 154 7.28 5.74 -9.87
C LEU A 154 6.06 5.50 -10.77
N ALA A 155 6.25 5.39 -12.09
CA ALA A 155 5.19 5.05 -13.03
C ALA A 155 4.54 3.68 -12.74
N ARG A 156 5.33 2.66 -12.39
CA ARG A 156 4.79 1.36 -11.97
C ARG A 156 3.95 1.45 -10.69
N ALA A 157 4.40 2.25 -9.73
CA ALA A 157 3.63 2.49 -8.51
C ALA A 157 2.32 3.23 -8.81
N ALA A 158 2.35 4.24 -9.67
CA ALA A 158 1.16 4.97 -10.13
C ALA A 158 0.16 4.05 -10.84
N GLU A 159 0.64 3.19 -11.75
CA GLU A 159 -0.18 2.20 -12.45
C GLU A 159 -0.85 1.21 -11.48
N LEU A 160 -0.12 0.74 -10.46
CA LEU A 160 -0.69 -0.12 -9.44
C LEU A 160 -1.81 0.59 -8.66
N GLY A 161 -1.60 1.85 -8.28
CA GLY A 161 -2.60 2.69 -7.64
C GLY A 161 -3.84 2.90 -8.51
N ALA A 162 -3.62 3.24 -9.78
CA ALA A 162 -4.67 3.43 -10.77
C ALA A 162 -5.52 2.16 -10.98
N THR A 163 -4.87 1.00 -11.11
CA THR A 163 -5.54 -0.30 -11.26
C THR A 163 -6.43 -0.61 -10.07
N LEU A 164 -5.89 -0.43 -8.86
CA LEU A 164 -6.63 -0.69 -7.62
C LEU A 164 -7.81 0.29 -7.46
N ALA A 165 -7.61 1.56 -7.80
CA ALA A 165 -8.64 2.60 -7.73
C ALA A 165 -9.78 2.35 -8.74
N ALA A 166 -9.45 2.12 -10.01
CA ALA A 166 -10.44 1.86 -11.05
C ALA A 166 -11.28 0.62 -10.73
N GLY A 167 -10.64 -0.50 -10.38
CA GLY A 167 -11.36 -1.72 -10.03
C GLY A 167 -12.24 -1.56 -8.79
N THR A 168 -11.79 -0.76 -7.81
CA THR A 168 -12.60 -0.47 -6.61
C THR A 168 -13.77 0.45 -6.96
N ALA A 169 -13.55 1.55 -7.67
CA ALA A 169 -14.59 2.51 -8.03
C ALA A 169 -15.70 1.87 -8.87
N PHE A 170 -15.33 1.04 -9.84
CA PHE A 170 -16.27 0.44 -10.78
C PHE A 170 -16.75 -0.98 -10.42
N GLY A 171 -16.36 -1.50 -9.25
CA GLY A 171 -16.88 -2.77 -8.75
C GLY A 171 -16.41 -4.02 -9.51
N VAL A 172 -15.14 -4.02 -9.94
CA VAL A 172 -14.53 -5.16 -10.65
C VAL A 172 -14.18 -6.31 -9.69
N TRP A 173 -13.96 -5.99 -8.43
CA TRP A 173 -13.65 -6.93 -7.35
C TRP A 173 -14.45 -6.71 -6.08
#